data_dab0e5af646f42b165fb956fc76a1251
#
_entry.id   dab0e5af646f42b165fb956fc76a1251
#
_cell.length_a   1.000
_cell.length_b   1.000
_cell.length_c   1.000
_cell.angle_alpha   90.00
_cell.angle_beta   90.00
_cell.angle_gamma   90.00
#
_symmetry.space_group_name_H-M   'P 1'
#
loop_
_entity.id
_entity.type
_entity.pdbx_description
1 polymer ?
#
loop_
_entity_poly.entity_id
_entity_poly.type
_entity_poly.pdbx_seq_one_letter_code
_entity_poly.pdbx_strand_id
1 'polypeptide(L)'
;MESVGDVIKRQTSRFQYQDLVQQIMKDPDVAAFIQKESLSQEELNRSISKFNQYITERDKFLRGDADYIARGYKPILVMNHGYADVSYEETPELIAAEKEAAIKNRLKLINLPASLKKAKLAQIDLDDLGRLPIFERLYAFVDLYPSIRKGLYLYGDFGVGKSFMMAALAHDLSEKRGASTTILHYPSFVIDVKNAIGEGSVKTLV
;
A
#
# COMPACT_ATOMS: atom_id res chain seq x y z
N MET A 1 19.53 -56.00 17.28
CA MET A 1 20.83 -55.31 17.30
C MET A 1 20.74 -54.11 16.38
N GLU A 2 20.75 -52.91 16.91
CA GLU A 2 20.85 -51.70 16.05
C GLU A 2 22.22 -51.69 15.38
N SER A 3 22.27 -51.37 14.11
CA SER A 3 23.52 -51.29 13.37
C SER A 3 24.33 -50.08 13.85
N VAL A 4 25.66 -50.23 13.92
CA VAL A 4 26.56 -49.11 14.28
C VAL A 4 26.33 -47.90 13.37
N GLY A 5 25.93 -48.11 12.09
CA GLY A 5 25.58 -47.08 11.15
C GLY A 5 24.33 -46.28 11.54
N ASP A 6 23.33 -46.93 12.17
CA ASP A 6 22.10 -46.25 12.61
C ASP A 6 22.36 -45.38 13.85
N VAL A 7 23.24 -45.83 14.73
CA VAL A 7 23.68 -45.06 15.91
C VAL A 7 24.48 -43.83 15.48
N ILE A 8 25.39 -43.96 14.54
CA ILE A 8 26.17 -42.81 13.99
C ILE A 8 25.26 -41.80 13.32
N LYS A 9 24.32 -42.25 12.48
CA LYS A 9 23.34 -41.34 11.85
C LYS A 9 22.49 -40.57 12.87
N ARG A 10 22.00 -41.24 13.92
CA ARG A 10 21.25 -40.59 15.00
C ARG A 10 22.09 -39.58 15.78
N GLN A 11 23.35 -39.90 16.10
CA GLN A 11 24.25 -38.97 16.77
C GLN A 11 24.56 -37.75 15.87
N THR A 12 24.88 -37.96 14.62
CA THR A 12 25.17 -36.86 13.68
C THR A 12 23.96 -35.93 13.50
N SER A 13 22.76 -36.50 13.36
CA SER A 13 21.53 -35.69 13.24
C SER A 13 21.22 -34.91 14.52
N ARG A 14 21.54 -35.47 15.71
CA ARG A 14 21.35 -34.83 17.00
C ARG A 14 22.33 -33.65 17.20
N PHE A 15 23.59 -33.79 16.78
CA PHE A 15 24.56 -32.70 16.81
C PHE A 15 24.16 -31.58 15.84
N GLN A 16 23.76 -31.91 14.62
CA GLN A 16 23.29 -30.93 13.65
C GLN A 16 22.06 -30.16 14.15
N TYR A 17 21.12 -30.82 14.84
CA TYR A 17 19.96 -30.18 15.42
C TYR A 17 20.35 -29.23 16.56
N GLN A 18 21.27 -29.61 17.42
CA GLN A 18 21.74 -28.78 18.53
C GLN A 18 22.45 -27.54 18.03
N ASP A 19 23.29 -27.67 17.00
CA ASP A 19 23.95 -26.52 16.35
C ASP A 19 22.95 -25.56 15.72
N LEU A 20 21.92 -26.10 15.04
CA LEU A 20 20.85 -25.30 14.47
C LEU A 20 20.08 -24.52 15.55
N VAL A 21 19.72 -25.17 16.64
CA VAL A 21 19.03 -24.50 17.78
C VAL A 21 19.90 -23.41 18.36
N GLN A 22 21.21 -23.62 18.53
CA GLN A 22 22.11 -22.58 19.01
C GLN A 22 22.21 -21.39 18.04
N GLN A 23 22.22 -21.63 16.72
CA GLN A 23 22.20 -20.56 15.73
C GLN A 23 20.90 -19.74 15.79
N ILE A 24 19.75 -20.41 15.88
CA ILE A 24 18.45 -19.76 16.03
C ILE A 24 18.41 -18.87 17.26
N MET A 25 18.89 -19.38 18.41
CA MET A 25 18.89 -18.63 19.67
C MET A 25 19.85 -17.43 19.70
N LYS A 26 20.86 -17.43 18.83
CA LYS A 26 21.80 -16.31 18.66
C LYS A 26 21.30 -15.25 17.69
N ASP A 27 20.21 -15.52 16.94
CA ASP A 27 19.64 -14.54 16.04
C ASP A 27 19.14 -13.33 16.82
N PRO A 28 19.50 -12.09 16.43
CA PRO A 28 19.18 -10.88 17.19
C PRO A 28 17.68 -10.65 17.36
N ASP A 29 16.89 -10.90 16.31
CA ASP A 29 15.44 -10.66 16.34
C ASP A 29 14.75 -11.70 17.22
N VAL A 30 15.19 -12.97 17.13
CA VAL A 30 14.68 -14.05 17.99
C VAL A 30 15.05 -13.80 19.45
N ALA A 31 16.29 -13.41 19.74
CA ALA A 31 16.72 -13.09 21.09
C ALA A 31 15.94 -11.92 21.70
N ALA A 32 15.73 -10.85 20.92
CA ALA A 32 14.93 -9.71 21.34
C ALA A 32 13.46 -10.10 21.61
N PHE A 33 12.87 -10.96 20.75
CA PHE A 33 11.51 -11.45 20.93
C PHE A 33 11.38 -12.31 22.20
N ILE A 34 12.31 -13.23 22.44
CA ILE A 34 12.34 -14.08 23.65
C ILE A 34 12.39 -13.21 24.91
N GLN A 35 13.23 -12.19 24.91
CA GLN A 35 13.37 -11.28 26.05
C GLN A 35 12.10 -10.44 26.26
N LYS A 36 11.53 -9.90 25.18
CA LYS A 36 10.32 -9.08 25.23
C LYS A 36 9.13 -9.85 25.79
N GLU A 37 8.90 -11.07 25.30
CA GLU A 37 7.75 -11.89 25.67
C GLU A 37 8.01 -12.75 26.92
N SER A 38 9.26 -12.77 27.46
CA SER A 38 9.67 -13.52 28.65
C SER A 38 9.34 -15.01 28.57
N LEU A 39 9.67 -15.66 27.44
CA LEU A 39 9.31 -17.04 27.14
C LEU A 39 9.94 -18.02 28.13
N SER A 40 9.14 -18.91 28.66
CA SER A 40 9.57 -20.05 29.46
C SER A 40 10.32 -21.10 28.63
N GLN A 41 11.06 -21.99 29.25
CA GLN A 41 11.80 -23.06 28.54
C GLN A 41 10.86 -23.96 27.72
N GLU A 42 9.66 -24.22 28.20
CA GLU A 42 8.68 -25.02 27.47
C GLU A 42 8.18 -24.32 26.23
N GLU A 43 7.84 -23.04 26.33
CA GLU A 43 7.41 -22.20 25.19
C GLU A 43 8.54 -22.01 24.16
N LEU A 44 9.79 -21.88 24.62
CA LEU A 44 10.96 -21.84 23.74
C LEU A 44 11.07 -23.12 22.91
N ASN A 45 10.99 -24.29 23.57
CA ASN A 45 11.10 -25.57 22.88
C ASN A 45 10.00 -25.77 21.83
N ARG A 46 8.79 -25.30 22.10
CA ARG A 46 7.67 -25.35 21.14
C ARG A 46 7.86 -24.37 19.99
N SER A 47 8.62 -23.30 20.20
CA SER A 47 8.78 -22.19 19.25
C SER A 47 9.95 -22.37 18.28
N ILE A 48 10.87 -23.33 18.51
CA ILE A 48 12.11 -23.46 17.72
C ILE A 48 11.84 -23.57 16.22
N SER A 49 10.86 -24.36 15.80
CA SER A 49 10.52 -24.52 14.39
C SER A 49 10.00 -23.22 13.76
N LYS A 50 9.27 -22.43 14.55
CA LYS A 50 8.73 -21.13 14.12
C LYS A 50 9.82 -20.05 14.04
N PHE A 51 10.76 -20.05 14.98
CA PHE A 51 11.94 -19.19 14.89
C PHE A 51 12.77 -19.48 13.63
N ASN A 52 12.99 -20.77 13.32
CA ASN A 52 13.68 -21.15 12.09
C ASN A 52 12.92 -20.72 10.83
N GLN A 53 11.59 -20.90 10.83
CA GLN A 53 10.72 -20.42 9.76
C GLN A 53 10.84 -18.90 9.59
N TYR A 54 10.76 -18.16 10.70
CA TYR A 54 10.90 -16.70 10.70
C TYR A 54 12.22 -16.23 10.08
N ILE A 55 13.35 -16.78 10.56
CA ILE A 55 14.68 -16.44 10.06
C ILE A 55 14.76 -16.70 8.55
N THR A 56 14.28 -17.86 8.10
CA THR A 56 14.28 -18.23 6.67
C THR A 56 13.46 -17.25 5.83
N GLU A 57 12.25 -16.93 6.28
CA GLU A 57 11.37 -16.02 5.55
C GLU A 57 11.87 -14.56 5.61
N ARG A 58 12.40 -14.12 6.76
CA ARG A 58 13.02 -12.79 6.90
C ARG A 58 14.22 -12.64 5.96
N ASP A 59 15.07 -13.63 5.89
CA ASP A 59 16.27 -13.59 5.06
C ASP A 59 15.93 -13.61 3.57
N LYS A 60 14.87 -14.31 3.16
CA LYS A 60 14.33 -14.24 1.80
C LYS A 60 13.76 -12.84 1.50
N PHE A 61 12.98 -12.29 2.43
CA PHE A 61 12.42 -10.94 2.31
C PHE A 61 13.52 -9.89 2.15
N LEU A 62 14.55 -9.91 3.02
CA LEU A 62 15.64 -8.94 2.99
C LEU A 62 16.50 -9.03 1.72
N ARG A 63 16.65 -10.24 1.14
CA ARG A 63 17.37 -10.45 -0.12
C ARG A 63 16.52 -10.17 -1.36
N GLY A 64 15.23 -9.94 -1.21
CA GLY A 64 14.32 -9.81 -2.36
C GLY A 64 14.22 -11.09 -3.18
N ASP A 65 14.27 -12.25 -2.53
CA ASP A 65 14.30 -13.55 -3.16
C ASP A 65 13.04 -13.79 -4.01
N ALA A 66 13.23 -14.36 -5.20
CA ALA A 66 12.14 -14.68 -6.12
C ALA A 66 11.15 -15.70 -5.52
N ASP A 67 11.66 -16.60 -4.66
CA ASP A 67 10.88 -17.63 -3.98
C ASP A 67 10.13 -17.12 -2.73
N TYR A 68 10.28 -15.82 -2.40
CA TYR A 68 9.48 -15.21 -1.32
C TYR A 68 8.04 -14.99 -1.76
N ILE A 69 7.12 -15.74 -1.17
CA ILE A 69 5.70 -15.78 -1.60
C ILE A 69 4.93 -14.54 -1.10
N ALA A 70 5.22 -14.05 0.11
CA ALA A 70 4.47 -12.97 0.76
C ALA A 70 4.96 -11.58 0.30
N ARG A 71 4.96 -11.33 -1.02
CA ARG A 71 5.44 -10.07 -1.60
C ARG A 71 4.68 -8.87 -1.04
N GLY A 72 5.43 -7.87 -0.60
CA GLY A 72 4.88 -6.66 0.02
C GLY A 72 4.58 -6.80 1.51
N TYR A 73 4.79 -7.98 2.08
CA TYR A 73 4.63 -8.23 3.51
C TYR A 73 5.96 -8.58 4.15
N LYS A 74 6.22 -8.04 5.33
CA LYS A 74 7.39 -8.34 6.15
C LYS A 74 7.03 -9.41 7.18
N PRO A 75 7.79 -10.50 7.30
CA PRO A 75 7.56 -11.49 8.35
C PRO A 75 7.90 -10.91 9.73
N ILE A 76 7.06 -11.18 10.71
CA ILE A 76 7.23 -10.79 12.11
C ILE A 76 6.96 -11.97 13.03
N LEU A 77 7.59 -11.95 14.22
CA LEU A 77 7.28 -12.89 15.29
C LEU A 77 6.11 -12.38 16.13
N VAL A 78 5.17 -13.23 16.43
CA VAL A 78 4.02 -12.96 17.31
C VAL A 78 3.84 -14.10 18.32
N MET A 79 3.21 -13.80 19.45
CA MET A 79 2.76 -14.84 20.37
C MET A 79 1.41 -15.40 19.94
N ASN A 80 1.30 -16.73 19.89
CA ASN A 80 0.08 -17.44 19.55
C ASN A 80 -0.10 -18.64 20.49
N HIS A 81 -1.11 -18.60 21.38
CA HIS A 81 -1.44 -19.66 22.32
C HIS A 81 -0.25 -20.22 23.13
N GLY A 82 0.64 -19.34 23.63
CA GLY A 82 1.77 -19.71 24.49
C GLY A 82 2.99 -20.24 23.73
N TYR A 83 3.15 -19.95 22.44
CA TYR A 83 4.37 -20.17 21.65
C TYR A 83 4.53 -19.11 20.55
N ALA A 84 5.74 -18.94 20.05
CA ALA A 84 5.99 -18.02 18.95
C ALA A 84 5.43 -18.59 17.64
N ASP A 85 4.87 -17.69 16.82
CA ASP A 85 4.42 -17.97 15.46
C ASP A 85 4.92 -16.88 14.51
N VAL A 86 4.88 -17.17 13.21
CA VAL A 86 5.23 -16.21 12.14
C VAL A 86 3.95 -15.58 11.63
N SER A 87 3.90 -14.26 11.67
CA SER A 87 2.87 -13.44 11.05
C SER A 87 3.50 -12.53 10.00
N TYR A 88 2.66 -11.82 9.25
CA TYR A 88 3.10 -10.95 8.18
C TYR A 88 2.45 -9.57 8.33
N GLU A 89 3.27 -8.53 8.25
CA GLU A 89 2.86 -7.14 8.35
C GLU A 89 3.06 -6.46 7.00
N GLU A 90 2.11 -5.64 6.58
CA GLU A 90 2.20 -4.85 5.35
C GLU A 90 3.41 -3.92 5.39
N THR A 91 4.19 -3.91 4.30
CA THR A 91 5.29 -2.95 4.19
C THR A 91 4.74 -1.56 3.88
N PRO A 92 5.46 -0.47 4.27
CA PRO A 92 5.09 0.89 3.91
C PRO A 92 4.92 1.08 2.40
N GLU A 93 5.71 0.37 1.60
CA GLU A 93 5.64 0.40 0.13
C GLU A 93 4.35 -0.22 -0.39
N LEU A 94 3.89 -1.34 0.19
CA LEU A 94 2.62 -1.96 -0.17
C LEU A 94 1.46 -1.04 0.19
N ILE A 95 1.42 -0.52 1.42
CA ILE A 95 0.40 0.43 1.88
C ILE A 95 0.32 1.65 0.96
N ALA A 96 1.49 2.21 0.59
CA ALA A 96 1.56 3.35 -0.33
C ALA A 96 1.04 3.01 -1.73
N ALA A 97 1.41 1.84 -2.26
CA ALA A 97 0.96 1.38 -3.58
C ALA A 97 -0.55 1.10 -3.62
N GLU A 98 -1.09 0.48 -2.57
CA GLU A 98 -2.54 0.24 -2.44
C GLU A 98 -3.33 1.55 -2.32
N LYS A 99 -2.82 2.50 -1.53
CA LYS A 99 -3.41 3.83 -1.42
C LYS A 99 -3.42 4.55 -2.78
N GLU A 100 -2.31 4.52 -3.51
CA GLU A 100 -2.23 5.13 -4.85
C GLU A 100 -3.17 4.44 -5.84
N ALA A 101 -3.23 3.12 -5.83
CA ALA A 101 -4.16 2.36 -6.67
C ALA A 101 -5.63 2.69 -6.34
N ALA A 102 -5.97 2.81 -5.07
CA ALA A 102 -7.31 3.18 -4.63
C ALA A 102 -7.70 4.60 -5.10
N ILE A 103 -6.78 5.58 -5.02
CA ILE A 103 -6.99 6.94 -5.55
C ILE A 103 -7.20 6.88 -7.06
N LYS A 104 -6.32 6.17 -7.78
CA LYS A 104 -6.39 6.03 -9.23
C LYS A 104 -7.71 5.42 -9.71
N ASN A 105 -8.24 4.44 -8.98
CA ASN A 105 -9.49 3.78 -9.31
C ASN A 105 -10.72 4.67 -9.05
N ARG A 106 -10.65 5.57 -8.06
CA ARG A 106 -11.72 6.53 -7.74
C ARG A 106 -11.71 7.77 -8.64
N LEU A 107 -10.58 8.08 -9.29
CA LEU A 107 -10.43 9.25 -10.15
C LEU A 107 -10.52 8.85 -11.63
N LYS A 108 -11.63 9.19 -12.27
CA LYS A 108 -11.83 9.00 -13.71
C LYS A 108 -11.60 10.32 -14.47
N LEU A 109 -10.83 10.28 -15.56
CA LEU A 109 -10.64 11.37 -16.50
C LEU A 109 -11.21 10.97 -17.86
N ILE A 110 -12.14 11.75 -18.39
CA ILE A 110 -12.77 11.54 -19.70
C ILE A 110 -12.33 12.67 -20.63
N ASN A 111 -11.67 12.33 -21.72
CA ASN A 111 -11.17 13.28 -22.73
C ASN A 111 -10.22 14.35 -22.15
N LEU A 112 -9.43 13.97 -21.15
CA LEU A 112 -8.41 14.80 -20.53
C LEU A 112 -7.06 14.08 -20.50
N PRO A 113 -5.94 14.82 -20.54
CA PRO A 113 -4.61 14.23 -20.48
C PRO A 113 -4.41 13.39 -19.20
N ALA A 114 -3.86 12.18 -19.37
CA ALA A 114 -3.60 11.27 -18.25
C ALA A 114 -2.65 11.85 -17.18
N SER A 115 -1.78 12.80 -17.56
CA SER A 115 -0.89 13.53 -16.66
C SER A 115 -1.63 14.26 -15.54
N LEU A 116 -2.86 14.70 -15.78
CA LEU A 116 -3.71 15.37 -14.78
C LEU A 116 -4.12 14.46 -13.63
N LYS A 117 -4.06 13.13 -13.79
CA LYS A 117 -4.33 12.18 -12.68
C LYS A 117 -3.34 12.32 -11.50
N LYS A 118 -2.17 12.88 -11.77
CA LYS A 118 -1.12 13.09 -10.75
C LYS A 118 -1.12 14.50 -10.17
N ALA A 119 -2.03 15.37 -10.61
CA ALA A 119 -2.13 16.74 -10.11
C ALA A 119 -2.53 16.74 -8.63
N LYS A 120 -1.82 17.51 -7.80
CA LYS A 120 -2.09 17.69 -6.37
C LYS A 120 -2.20 19.16 -6.03
N LEU A 121 -3.06 19.52 -5.06
CA LEU A 121 -3.19 20.93 -4.62
C LEU A 121 -1.87 21.50 -4.11
N ALA A 122 -1.03 20.66 -3.47
CA ALA A 122 0.29 21.06 -3.00
C ALA A 122 1.29 21.44 -4.12
N GLN A 123 0.98 21.15 -5.38
CA GLN A 123 1.81 21.51 -6.55
C GLN A 123 1.39 22.83 -7.20
N ILE A 124 0.34 23.48 -6.69
CA ILE A 124 -0.09 24.78 -7.19
C ILE A 124 0.95 25.81 -6.79
N ASP A 125 1.50 26.48 -7.76
CA ASP A 125 2.41 27.59 -7.56
C ASP A 125 1.66 28.79 -6.95
N LEU A 126 2.09 29.22 -5.77
CA LEU A 126 1.50 30.33 -4.99
C LEU A 126 2.34 31.61 -5.05
N ASP A 127 3.40 31.66 -5.87
CA ASP A 127 4.20 32.88 -6.05
C ASP A 127 3.35 34.03 -6.64
N ASP A 128 2.29 33.68 -7.35
CA ASP A 128 1.26 34.63 -7.75
C ASP A 128 0.22 34.80 -6.62
N LEU A 129 0.28 35.94 -5.91
CA LEU A 129 -0.62 36.27 -4.81
C LEU A 129 -2.11 36.21 -5.19
N GLY A 130 -2.46 36.35 -6.47
CA GLY A 130 -3.84 36.23 -6.97
C GLY A 130 -4.36 34.76 -6.87
N ARG A 131 -3.50 33.77 -6.76
CA ARG A 131 -3.89 32.36 -6.64
C ARG A 131 -4.22 31.94 -5.22
N LEU A 132 -3.72 32.64 -4.21
CA LEU A 132 -3.93 32.28 -2.80
C LEU A 132 -5.41 32.17 -2.42
N PRO A 133 -6.30 33.12 -2.74
CA PRO A 133 -7.73 33.02 -2.41
C PRO A 133 -8.42 31.84 -3.12
N ILE A 134 -7.96 31.47 -4.32
CA ILE A 134 -8.49 30.30 -5.05
C ILE A 134 -8.08 29.04 -4.34
N PHE A 135 -6.80 28.93 -3.97
CA PHE A 135 -6.23 27.79 -3.24
C PHE A 135 -6.95 27.56 -1.90
N GLU A 136 -7.16 28.63 -1.10
CA GLU A 136 -7.90 28.54 0.15
C GLU A 136 -9.32 28.01 -0.04
N ARG A 137 -10.01 28.44 -1.11
CA ARG A 137 -11.36 27.93 -1.43
C ARG A 137 -11.36 26.46 -1.86
N LEU A 138 -10.34 26.02 -2.60
CA LEU A 138 -10.19 24.62 -3.00
C LEU A 138 -9.93 23.74 -1.77
N TYR A 139 -9.06 24.16 -0.85
CA TYR A 139 -8.81 23.46 0.41
C TYR A 139 -10.06 23.41 1.30
N ALA A 140 -10.73 24.54 1.50
CA ALA A 140 -11.97 24.59 2.27
C ALA A 140 -13.05 23.67 1.67
N PHE A 141 -13.10 23.53 0.34
CA PHE A 141 -14.01 22.59 -0.30
C PHE A 141 -13.69 21.13 0.05
N VAL A 142 -12.41 20.74 0.05
CA VAL A 142 -11.98 19.39 0.48
C VAL A 142 -12.33 19.17 1.95
N ASP A 143 -12.08 20.15 2.80
CA ASP A 143 -12.30 20.00 4.24
C ASP A 143 -13.77 19.89 4.63
N LEU A 144 -14.63 20.62 3.93
CA LEU A 144 -16.08 20.62 4.18
C LEU A 144 -16.83 19.46 3.51
N TYR A 145 -16.17 18.71 2.60
CA TYR A 145 -16.82 17.57 1.96
C TYR A 145 -17.05 16.42 2.97
N PRO A 146 -18.22 15.74 2.95
CA PRO A 146 -19.36 15.86 2.02
C PRO A 146 -20.45 16.86 2.44
N SER A 147 -20.26 17.65 3.47
CA SER A 147 -21.31 18.57 4.01
C SER A 147 -21.57 19.80 3.13
N ILE A 148 -20.69 20.05 2.16
CA ILE A 148 -20.81 21.19 1.26
C ILE A 148 -21.95 20.98 0.24
N ARG A 149 -22.79 22.01 0.07
CA ARG A 149 -23.95 21.97 -0.82
C ARG A 149 -23.80 22.82 -2.07
N LYS A 150 -22.74 23.62 -2.15
CA LYS A 150 -22.47 24.52 -3.28
C LYS A 150 -21.28 24.02 -4.07
N GLY A 151 -21.41 23.99 -5.39
CA GLY A 151 -20.29 23.71 -6.29
C GLY A 151 -19.29 24.85 -6.39
N LEU A 152 -18.11 24.56 -6.92
CA LEU A 152 -17.11 25.55 -7.29
C LEU A 152 -17.20 25.85 -8.79
N TYR A 153 -17.06 27.10 -9.15
CA TYR A 153 -16.95 27.57 -10.52
C TYR A 153 -15.65 28.34 -10.69
N LEU A 154 -14.73 27.81 -11.52
CA LEU A 154 -13.46 28.44 -11.86
C LEU A 154 -13.56 29.08 -13.27
N TYR A 155 -13.33 30.37 -13.36
CA TYR A 155 -13.28 31.09 -14.60
C TYR A 155 -11.98 31.92 -14.72
N GLY A 156 -11.65 32.37 -15.91
CA GLY A 156 -10.45 33.15 -16.21
C GLY A 156 -9.88 32.80 -17.59
N ASP A 157 -8.75 33.41 -17.95
CA ASP A 157 -8.12 33.29 -19.23
C ASP A 157 -7.64 31.90 -19.58
N PHE A 158 -7.38 31.66 -20.86
CA PHE A 158 -6.82 30.37 -21.30
C PHE A 158 -5.40 30.21 -20.75
N GLY A 159 -5.05 28.97 -20.37
CA GLY A 159 -3.70 28.63 -19.90
C GLY A 159 -3.42 28.85 -18.39
N VAL A 160 -4.28 29.55 -17.64
CA VAL A 160 -4.04 29.87 -16.20
C VAL A 160 -4.09 28.68 -15.23
N GLY A 161 -4.28 27.43 -15.72
CA GLY A 161 -4.21 26.23 -14.90
C GLY A 161 -5.54 25.74 -14.32
N LYS A 162 -6.71 26.22 -14.77
CA LYS A 162 -8.03 25.81 -14.26
C LYS A 162 -8.23 24.29 -14.26
N SER A 163 -7.91 23.62 -15.37
CA SER A 163 -8.03 22.15 -15.48
C SER A 163 -7.10 21.41 -14.51
N PHE A 164 -5.90 21.94 -14.30
CA PHE A 164 -4.97 21.41 -13.30
C PHE A 164 -5.54 21.55 -11.88
N MET A 165 -6.06 22.73 -11.52
CA MET A 165 -6.67 22.98 -10.22
C MET A 165 -7.87 22.06 -9.94
N MET A 166 -8.73 21.84 -10.95
CA MET A 166 -9.86 20.92 -10.82
C MET A 166 -9.41 19.46 -10.68
N ALA A 167 -8.39 19.05 -11.42
CA ALA A 167 -7.82 17.70 -11.28
C ALA A 167 -7.14 17.50 -9.92
N ALA A 168 -6.43 18.53 -9.43
CA ALA A 168 -5.81 18.51 -8.10
C ALA A 168 -6.86 18.45 -6.98
N LEU A 169 -7.95 19.20 -7.10
CA LEU A 169 -9.09 19.14 -6.19
C LEU A 169 -9.70 17.72 -6.15
N ALA A 170 -9.95 17.14 -7.33
CA ALA A 170 -10.51 15.79 -7.42
C ALA A 170 -9.57 14.72 -6.84
N HIS A 171 -8.26 14.86 -7.04
CA HIS A 171 -7.25 13.99 -6.42
C HIS A 171 -7.29 14.10 -4.89
N ASP A 172 -7.26 15.32 -4.35
CA ASP A 172 -7.29 15.55 -2.91
C ASP A 172 -8.61 15.08 -2.26
N LEU A 173 -9.75 15.24 -2.94
CA LEU A 173 -11.04 14.66 -2.50
C LEU A 173 -10.97 13.13 -2.45
N SER A 174 -10.37 12.50 -3.45
CA SER A 174 -10.20 11.05 -3.48
C SER A 174 -9.24 10.57 -2.38
N GLU A 175 -8.12 11.27 -2.19
CA GLU A 175 -7.10 10.91 -1.20
C GLU A 175 -7.55 11.12 0.24
N LYS A 176 -8.10 12.31 0.54
CA LYS A 176 -8.40 12.74 1.92
C LYS A 176 -9.80 12.35 2.37
N ARG A 177 -10.74 12.24 1.45
CA ARG A 177 -12.18 12.02 1.75
C ARG A 177 -12.75 10.73 1.15
N GLY A 178 -11.95 9.97 0.40
CA GLY A 178 -12.40 8.75 -0.24
C GLY A 178 -13.44 8.95 -1.35
N ALA A 179 -13.61 10.18 -1.85
CA ALA A 179 -14.62 10.52 -2.83
C ALA A 179 -14.29 9.94 -4.22
N SER A 180 -15.29 9.35 -4.87
CA SER A 180 -15.21 9.02 -6.30
C SER A 180 -15.50 10.25 -7.13
N THR A 181 -14.57 10.61 -8.01
CA THR A 181 -14.66 11.83 -8.83
C THR A 181 -14.49 11.50 -10.31
N THR A 182 -15.27 12.18 -11.15
CA THR A 182 -15.12 12.10 -12.59
C THR A 182 -14.94 13.50 -13.13
N ILE A 183 -13.87 13.72 -13.90
CA ILE A 183 -13.62 14.98 -14.60
C ILE A 183 -13.74 14.70 -16.09
N LEU A 184 -14.48 15.51 -16.80
CA LEU A 184 -14.67 15.36 -18.23
C LEU A 184 -14.44 16.70 -18.97
N HIS A 185 -13.90 16.61 -20.18
CA HIS A 185 -13.86 17.71 -21.10
C HIS A 185 -15.18 17.79 -21.84
N TYR A 186 -16.07 18.67 -21.38
CA TYR A 186 -17.46 18.70 -21.82
C TYR A 186 -17.64 18.83 -23.35
N PRO A 187 -16.91 19.70 -24.08
CA PRO A 187 -17.06 19.81 -25.53
C PRO A 187 -16.80 18.49 -26.26
N SER A 188 -15.71 17.77 -25.91
CA SER A 188 -15.39 16.49 -26.53
C SER A 188 -16.41 15.42 -26.14
N PHE A 189 -16.82 15.39 -24.87
CA PHE A 189 -17.84 14.45 -24.39
C PHE A 189 -19.17 14.57 -25.13
N VAL A 190 -19.62 15.81 -25.42
CA VAL A 190 -20.85 16.04 -26.22
C VAL A 190 -20.72 15.48 -27.63
N ILE A 191 -19.53 15.63 -28.26
CA ILE A 191 -19.26 15.05 -29.58
C ILE A 191 -19.35 13.54 -29.54
N ASP A 192 -18.71 12.91 -28.54
CA ASP A 192 -18.72 11.45 -28.36
C ASP A 192 -20.16 10.93 -28.15
N VAL A 193 -20.95 11.62 -27.33
CA VAL A 193 -22.37 11.27 -27.11
C VAL A 193 -23.16 11.34 -28.42
N LYS A 194 -22.98 12.41 -29.22
CA LYS A 194 -23.66 12.54 -30.52
C LYS A 194 -23.30 11.41 -31.49
N ASN A 195 -22.01 11.06 -31.55
CA ASN A 195 -21.53 9.94 -32.38
C ASN A 195 -22.13 8.61 -31.91
N ALA A 196 -22.09 8.35 -30.60
CA ALA A 196 -22.63 7.13 -30.03
C ALA A 196 -24.15 6.98 -30.21
N ILE A 197 -24.91 8.09 -30.21
CA ILE A 197 -26.35 8.06 -30.55
C ILE A 197 -26.53 7.63 -32.00
N GLY A 198 -25.73 8.16 -32.94
CA GLY A 198 -25.76 7.79 -34.35
C GLY A 198 -25.42 6.29 -34.58
N GLU A 199 -24.58 5.71 -33.75
CA GLU A 199 -24.11 4.32 -33.82
C GLU A 199 -24.92 3.35 -32.94
N GLY A 200 -25.87 3.83 -32.15
CA GLY A 200 -26.64 3.00 -31.19
C GLY A 200 -25.80 2.47 -29.98
N SER A 201 -24.63 3.05 -29.70
CA SER A 201 -23.65 2.55 -28.74
C SER A 201 -23.52 3.39 -27.45
N VAL A 202 -24.55 4.17 -27.08
CA VAL A 202 -24.53 5.11 -25.94
C VAL A 202 -24.19 4.43 -24.60
N LYS A 203 -24.55 3.15 -24.43
CA LYS A 203 -24.27 2.40 -23.16
C LYS A 203 -22.80 2.18 -22.86
N THR A 204 -21.90 2.39 -23.82
CA THR A 204 -20.46 2.17 -23.64
C THR A 204 -19.68 3.44 -23.26
N LEU A 205 -20.34 4.60 -23.16
CA LEU A 205 -19.72 5.90 -22.90
C LEU A 205 -19.67 6.28 -21.41
N VAL A 206 -20.34 5.53 -20.52
CA VAL A 206 -20.44 5.86 -19.08
C VAL A 206 -19.81 4.79 -18.22
#